data_2aba138d0624897381c23eaebd2f72e6
#
_entry.id   2aba138d0624897381c23eaebd2f72e6
#
_cell.length_a   1.000
_cell.length_b   1.000
_cell.length_c   1.000
_cell.angle_alpha   90.00
_cell.angle_beta   90.00
_cell.angle_gamma   90.00
#
_symmetry.space_group_name_H-M   'P 1'
#
loop_
_entity.id
_entity.type
_entity.pdbx_description
1 polymer ?
#
loop_
_entity_poly.entity_id
_entity_poly.type
_entity_poly.pdbx_seq_one_letter_code
_entity_poly.pdbx_strand_id
1 'polypeptide(L)'
;MRRLSVFLFSLFACVQMSAQEVIDLTGSWDFAVGDSAVYKDFVQLPGSMLTNGKGEQTGRIWYQRSIYIPSDWKERHITLLLERPSAETTVLVNGKKVGSIQARFTAHKYDVTDFLIPGQRNMIVVSTPATQGSWQGLSGRLELRAQPRELYIERVQLHPHPFQGYVQIKIQLGGRINYLNSEVAEVLMQRADVDSATIVSRYFSLNSRQLNLVMPFEKELALWDEFHPHLYRIGISVGDDYYETTFGMCESLIENRHPIFNGHQIFLRGVVKDGVFPKTGCPSTDVDSWLDTFRACKDHGLNLMRFKGYCPPDAAFAAADKLGFYLQPDIPVAQTDETNRVIEAYIHHPSFLLMGAEYFPDSIRPSVQSIPSSGMEHDSLRLNYYKHEIEASLLSNDHVGFELQDYAEVMRLPAKQWRQFCSPVVPLVRFPKADSAAADTLRVPVEVYNAMNGDISPIRAAYYITNERQQVLSGGELSKKGIPLGKHVELGTITVPFDSIPASQKLALTVTLGSKIANRWEFTFPGSNPQQPD
;
A
#
# COMPACT_ATOMS: atom_id res chain seq x y z
N MET A 1 -32.25 -34.07 -40.17
CA MET A 1 -31.40 -34.09 -38.97
C MET A 1 -31.27 -32.66 -38.46
N ARG A 2 -32.12 -32.27 -37.52
CA ARG A 2 -32.13 -30.92 -36.91
C ARG A 2 -31.09 -30.91 -35.80
N ARG A 3 -30.10 -30.02 -35.91
CA ARG A 3 -29.16 -29.75 -34.82
C ARG A 3 -29.88 -28.90 -33.77
N LEU A 4 -30.11 -29.47 -32.62
CA LEU A 4 -30.58 -28.77 -31.42
C LEU A 4 -29.39 -28.00 -30.84
N SER A 5 -29.40 -26.70 -31.04
CA SER A 5 -28.46 -25.79 -30.31
C SER A 5 -28.99 -25.64 -28.89
N VAL A 6 -28.34 -26.30 -27.97
CA VAL A 6 -28.59 -26.07 -26.53
C VAL A 6 -27.92 -24.77 -26.18
N PHE A 7 -28.72 -23.70 -26.04
CA PHE A 7 -28.32 -22.48 -25.35
C PHE A 7 -28.21 -22.82 -23.86
N LEU A 8 -26.99 -23.00 -23.38
CA LEU A 8 -26.72 -22.92 -21.95
C LEU A 8 -26.89 -21.44 -21.56
N PHE A 9 -28.07 -21.06 -21.14
CA PHE A 9 -28.26 -19.94 -20.28
C PHE A 9 -27.50 -20.28 -19.00
N SER A 10 -26.40 -19.53 -18.73
CA SER A 10 -25.82 -19.45 -17.40
C SER A 10 -26.90 -18.88 -16.50
N LEU A 11 -27.58 -19.73 -15.77
CA LEU A 11 -28.34 -19.34 -14.61
C LEU A 11 -27.31 -18.72 -13.65
N PHE A 12 -27.19 -17.39 -13.69
CA PHE A 12 -26.92 -16.65 -12.48
C PHE A 12 -28.11 -17.00 -11.58
N ALA A 13 -27.97 -18.03 -10.78
CA ALA A 13 -28.80 -18.14 -9.60
C ALA A 13 -28.55 -16.81 -8.86
N CYS A 14 -29.53 -15.91 -8.93
CA CYS A 14 -29.72 -14.93 -7.90
C CYS A 14 -29.95 -15.74 -6.62
N VAL A 15 -28.88 -16.21 -6.00
CA VAL A 15 -28.87 -16.31 -4.57
C VAL A 15 -29.31 -14.90 -4.18
N GLN A 16 -30.47 -14.77 -3.59
CA GLN A 16 -30.83 -13.56 -2.87
C GLN A 16 -29.78 -13.46 -1.77
N MET A 17 -28.64 -12.84 -2.15
CA MET A 17 -27.62 -12.45 -1.22
C MET A 17 -28.35 -11.49 -0.30
N SER A 18 -28.62 -11.91 0.92
CA SER A 18 -29.08 -11.01 1.96
C SER A 18 -27.93 -10.02 2.13
N ALA A 19 -27.99 -8.95 1.35
CA ALA A 19 -27.03 -7.87 1.49
C ALA A 19 -27.06 -7.46 2.95
N GLN A 20 -25.91 -7.36 3.59
CA GLN A 20 -25.84 -6.79 4.93
C GLN A 20 -26.64 -5.49 4.91
N GLU A 21 -27.68 -5.43 5.73
CA GLU A 21 -28.50 -4.22 5.81
C GLU A 21 -27.67 -3.17 6.56
N VAL A 22 -27.49 -2.01 5.91
CA VAL A 22 -26.64 -0.94 6.42
C VAL A 22 -27.43 0.35 6.54
N ILE A 23 -27.31 1.01 7.68
CA ILE A 23 -27.75 2.40 7.86
C ILE A 23 -26.52 3.27 7.88
N ASP A 24 -26.37 4.11 6.84
CA ASP A 24 -25.33 5.12 6.77
C ASP A 24 -25.59 6.24 7.80
N LEU A 25 -24.58 6.52 8.61
CA LEU A 25 -24.63 7.57 9.63
C LEU A 25 -23.93 8.86 9.18
N THR A 26 -23.63 8.99 7.88
CA THR A 26 -23.11 10.22 7.29
C THR A 26 -24.07 11.39 7.43
N GLY A 27 -23.56 12.57 7.74
CA GLY A 27 -24.33 13.82 7.79
C GLY A 27 -24.13 14.62 9.08
N SER A 28 -25.12 15.39 9.46
CA SER A 28 -25.03 16.31 10.60
C SER A 28 -25.17 15.56 11.93
N TRP A 29 -24.24 15.83 12.84
CA TRP A 29 -24.22 15.37 14.21
C TRP A 29 -24.15 16.56 15.15
N ASP A 30 -24.93 16.54 16.24
CA ASP A 30 -24.76 17.50 17.32
C ASP A 30 -23.39 17.35 17.94
N PHE A 31 -22.77 18.46 18.30
CA PHE A 31 -21.38 18.54 18.72
C PHE A 31 -21.21 19.31 20.03
N ALA A 32 -20.36 18.80 20.91
CA ALA A 32 -19.96 19.46 22.13
C ALA A 32 -18.49 19.18 22.46
N VAL A 33 -17.86 20.07 23.25
CA VAL A 33 -16.50 19.91 23.75
C VAL A 33 -16.49 20.21 25.26
N GLY A 34 -15.73 19.44 26.03
CA GLY A 34 -15.56 19.61 27.47
C GLY A 34 -15.94 18.36 28.25
N ASP A 35 -15.95 18.48 29.57
CA ASP A 35 -16.21 17.38 30.50
C ASP A 35 -17.68 16.94 30.52
N SER A 36 -18.59 17.84 30.11
CA SER A 36 -20.03 17.55 29.99
C SER A 36 -20.52 17.85 28.58
N ALA A 37 -21.35 16.96 28.02
CA ALA A 37 -21.91 17.09 26.70
C ALA A 37 -23.04 18.12 26.66
N VAL A 38 -22.72 19.38 26.46
CA VAL A 38 -23.72 20.43 26.21
C VAL A 38 -23.70 20.77 24.73
N TYR A 39 -24.61 20.15 23.98
CA TYR A 39 -24.70 20.29 22.53
C TYR A 39 -25.29 21.65 22.15
N LYS A 40 -24.47 22.53 21.57
CA LYS A 40 -24.85 23.88 21.10
C LYS A 40 -24.49 24.11 19.64
N ASP A 41 -23.85 23.14 19.01
CA ASP A 41 -23.29 23.26 17.68
C ASP A 41 -23.38 21.92 16.94
N PHE A 42 -22.99 21.89 15.68
CA PHE A 42 -23.02 20.67 14.87
C PHE A 42 -21.77 20.54 14.00
N VAL A 43 -21.49 19.31 13.57
CA VAL A 43 -20.43 18.95 12.65
C VAL A 43 -20.95 17.99 11.58
N GLN A 44 -20.32 18.01 10.42
CA GLN A 44 -20.55 17.02 9.37
C GLN A 44 -19.59 15.84 9.57
N LEU A 45 -20.15 14.65 9.72
CA LEU A 45 -19.40 13.40 9.80
C LEU A 45 -19.74 12.50 8.60
N PRO A 46 -18.76 11.75 8.06
CA PRO A 46 -17.36 11.70 8.47
C PRO A 46 -16.61 13.02 8.18
N GLY A 47 -15.67 13.35 9.06
CA GLY A 47 -14.88 14.58 8.92
C GLY A 47 -13.95 14.84 10.08
N SER A 48 -12.98 15.73 9.85
CA SER A 48 -12.10 16.24 10.90
C SER A 48 -12.63 17.55 11.51
N MET A 49 -12.06 17.96 12.64
CA MET A 49 -12.36 19.28 13.20
C MET A 49 -11.94 20.41 12.26
N LEU A 50 -10.84 20.22 11.52
CA LEU A 50 -10.37 21.20 10.54
C LEU A 50 -11.36 21.36 9.38
N THR A 51 -11.84 20.27 8.78
CA THR A 51 -12.81 20.34 7.67
C THR A 51 -14.17 20.89 8.10
N ASN A 52 -14.48 20.80 9.39
CA ASN A 52 -15.69 21.39 9.99
C ASN A 52 -15.49 22.86 10.45
N GLY A 53 -14.31 23.44 10.22
CA GLY A 53 -14.03 24.84 10.62
C GLY A 53 -13.98 25.06 12.13
N LYS A 54 -13.79 23.99 12.92
CA LYS A 54 -13.75 24.07 14.39
C LYS A 54 -12.35 24.30 14.96
N GLY A 55 -11.29 24.12 14.14
CA GLY A 55 -9.91 24.20 14.60
C GLY A 55 -9.54 23.07 15.56
N GLU A 56 -8.39 23.21 16.21
CA GLU A 56 -7.92 22.23 17.19
C GLU A 56 -8.70 22.38 18.50
N GLN A 57 -9.20 21.28 19.03
CA GLN A 57 -9.96 21.23 20.26
C GLN A 57 -9.11 20.70 21.41
N THR A 58 -9.54 20.96 22.65
CA THR A 58 -8.93 20.43 23.89
C THR A 58 -9.99 19.78 24.76
N GLY A 59 -9.62 18.74 25.53
CA GLY A 59 -10.53 18.02 26.40
C GLY A 59 -11.21 16.85 25.67
N ARG A 60 -12.48 16.67 25.87
CA ARG A 60 -13.27 15.56 25.28
C ARG A 60 -14.26 16.11 24.26
N ILE A 61 -14.32 15.48 23.11
CA ILE A 61 -15.25 15.79 22.03
C ILE A 61 -16.42 14.80 22.12
N TRP A 62 -17.62 15.30 21.94
CA TRP A 62 -18.86 14.55 21.96
C TRP A 62 -19.64 14.77 20.67
N TYR A 63 -20.14 13.67 20.10
CA TYR A 63 -21.00 13.64 18.94
C TYR A 63 -22.29 12.92 19.31
N GLN A 64 -23.43 13.46 18.91
CA GLN A 64 -24.75 12.88 19.19
C GLN A 64 -25.61 12.90 17.94
N ARG A 65 -26.35 11.82 17.72
CA ARG A 65 -27.31 11.73 16.63
C ARG A 65 -28.49 10.84 16.98
N SER A 66 -29.71 11.26 16.62
CA SER A 66 -30.93 10.47 16.73
C SER A 66 -31.20 9.74 15.42
N ILE A 67 -31.27 8.41 15.46
CA ILE A 67 -31.43 7.51 14.32
C ILE A 67 -32.67 6.64 14.51
N TYR A 68 -33.50 6.49 13.46
CA TYR A 68 -34.58 5.51 13.45
C TYR A 68 -34.01 4.13 13.08
N ILE A 69 -34.31 3.12 13.90
CA ILE A 69 -33.95 1.73 13.66
C ILE A 69 -35.18 0.99 13.12
N PRO A 70 -35.12 0.34 11.96
CA PRO A 70 -36.22 -0.42 11.39
C PRO A 70 -36.75 -1.50 12.35
N SER A 71 -38.05 -1.77 12.32
CA SER A 71 -38.67 -2.75 13.22
C SER A 71 -38.27 -4.20 12.92
N ASP A 72 -37.91 -4.49 11.67
CA ASP A 72 -37.45 -5.80 11.21
C ASP A 72 -36.01 -6.13 11.65
N TRP A 73 -35.27 -5.14 12.19
CA TRP A 73 -33.98 -5.36 12.82
C TRP A 73 -34.07 -5.99 14.23
N LYS A 74 -35.26 -6.29 14.72
CA LYS A 74 -35.49 -6.88 16.08
C LYS A 74 -34.73 -8.19 16.30
N GLU A 75 -34.67 -9.03 15.27
CA GLU A 75 -33.97 -10.34 15.31
C GLU A 75 -32.62 -10.28 14.56
N ARG A 76 -31.98 -9.10 14.52
CA ARG A 76 -30.66 -8.91 13.92
C ARG A 76 -29.61 -8.72 15.01
N HIS A 77 -28.36 -9.09 14.67
CA HIS A 77 -27.17 -8.64 15.36
C HIS A 77 -26.75 -7.29 14.75
N ILE A 78 -26.59 -6.26 15.56
CA ILE A 78 -26.36 -4.90 15.08
C ILE A 78 -25.01 -4.41 15.58
N THR A 79 -24.12 -4.08 14.64
CA THR A 79 -22.80 -3.52 14.92
C THR A 79 -22.75 -2.05 14.51
N LEU A 80 -22.31 -1.17 15.40
CA LEU A 80 -21.89 0.18 15.06
C LEU A 80 -20.42 0.14 14.60
N LEU A 81 -20.17 0.54 13.36
CA LEU A 81 -18.84 0.69 12.79
C LEU A 81 -18.44 2.16 12.76
N LEU A 82 -17.29 2.46 13.36
CA LEU A 82 -16.56 3.71 13.21
C LEU A 82 -15.23 3.34 12.51
N GLU A 83 -15.11 3.63 11.22
CA GLU A 83 -13.97 3.12 10.42
C GLU A 83 -12.65 3.74 10.85
N ARG A 84 -12.63 5.05 11.03
CA ARG A 84 -11.37 5.77 11.30
C ARG A 84 -11.55 6.86 12.36
N PRO A 85 -11.74 6.50 13.62
CA PRO A 85 -11.66 7.47 14.71
C PRO A 85 -10.20 7.91 14.91
N SER A 86 -10.03 9.15 15.37
CA SER A 86 -8.69 9.74 15.58
C SER A 86 -7.99 9.21 16.83
N ALA A 87 -8.73 8.66 17.77
CA ALA A 87 -8.25 8.15 19.05
C ALA A 87 -9.27 7.15 19.65
N GLU A 88 -9.05 6.76 20.90
CA GLU A 88 -10.02 6.04 21.70
C GLU A 88 -11.45 6.61 21.52
N THR A 89 -12.44 5.74 21.41
CA THR A 89 -13.84 6.16 21.47
C THR A 89 -14.60 5.47 22.60
N THR A 90 -15.58 6.18 23.15
CA THR A 90 -16.59 5.63 24.05
C THR A 90 -17.95 5.83 23.40
N VAL A 91 -18.76 4.78 23.36
CA VAL A 91 -20.09 4.80 22.76
C VAL A 91 -21.15 4.63 23.85
N LEU A 92 -22.20 5.47 23.76
CA LEU A 92 -23.45 5.30 24.52
C LEU A 92 -24.60 5.21 23.53
N VAL A 93 -25.59 4.37 23.86
CA VAL A 93 -26.85 4.23 23.13
C VAL A 93 -27.99 4.39 24.12
N ASN A 94 -28.92 5.30 23.84
CA ASN A 94 -30.04 5.61 24.71
C ASN A 94 -29.63 5.90 26.18
N GLY A 95 -28.51 6.59 26.35
CA GLY A 95 -27.92 6.96 27.64
C GLY A 95 -27.15 5.84 28.35
N LYS A 96 -27.14 4.61 27.83
CA LYS A 96 -26.39 3.49 28.40
C LYS A 96 -25.04 3.34 27.71
N LYS A 97 -23.99 3.18 28.50
CA LYS A 97 -22.64 2.93 27.95
C LYS A 97 -22.58 1.54 27.34
N VAL A 98 -22.21 1.47 26.05
CA VAL A 98 -21.94 0.23 25.33
C VAL A 98 -20.53 -0.27 25.64
N GLY A 99 -19.52 0.63 25.48
CA GLY A 99 -18.12 0.27 25.71
C GLY A 99 -17.16 1.39 25.36
N SER A 100 -15.88 1.07 25.47
CA SER A 100 -14.76 1.92 25.01
C SER A 100 -13.75 1.07 24.26
N ILE A 101 -13.22 1.58 23.14
CA ILE A 101 -12.19 0.92 22.34
C ILE A 101 -10.99 1.86 22.23
N GLN A 102 -9.81 1.36 22.62
CA GLN A 102 -8.55 2.06 22.56
C GLN A 102 -7.75 1.58 21.35
N ALA A 103 -8.10 2.07 20.16
CA ALA A 103 -7.34 1.86 18.96
C ALA A 103 -7.23 3.18 18.19
N ARG A 104 -6.15 3.37 17.42
CA ARG A 104 -5.89 4.62 16.69
C ARG A 104 -5.97 4.46 15.19
N PHE A 105 -5.63 3.27 14.70
CA PHE A 105 -5.39 3.04 13.28
C PHE A 105 -6.29 1.96 12.68
N THR A 106 -7.16 1.37 13.47
CA THR A 106 -8.12 0.35 13.03
C THR A 106 -9.54 0.75 13.34
N ALA A 107 -10.50 0.14 12.67
CA ALA A 107 -11.92 0.41 12.86
C ALA A 107 -12.40 -0.01 14.27
N HIS A 108 -13.27 0.80 14.86
CA HIS A 108 -13.96 0.48 16.10
C HIS A 108 -15.31 -0.16 15.78
N LYS A 109 -15.55 -1.36 16.28
CA LYS A 109 -16.79 -2.11 16.10
C LYS A 109 -17.43 -2.34 17.47
N TYR A 110 -18.65 -1.85 17.65
CA TYR A 110 -19.41 -2.01 18.88
C TYR A 110 -20.65 -2.86 18.63
N ASP A 111 -20.84 -3.94 19.38
CA ASP A 111 -22.12 -4.63 19.43
C ASP A 111 -23.12 -3.75 20.18
N VAL A 112 -24.09 -3.21 19.45
CA VAL A 112 -25.15 -2.33 19.97
C VAL A 112 -26.52 -3.01 20.00
N THR A 113 -26.57 -4.30 19.74
CA THR A 113 -27.79 -5.10 19.58
C THR A 113 -28.78 -4.91 20.74
N ASP A 114 -28.30 -5.10 21.96
CA ASP A 114 -29.17 -5.07 23.15
C ASP A 114 -29.39 -3.64 23.72
N PHE A 115 -28.80 -2.63 23.08
CA PHE A 115 -28.92 -1.21 23.44
C PHE A 115 -29.90 -0.45 22.56
N LEU A 116 -30.15 -0.94 21.34
CA LEU A 116 -31.06 -0.33 20.37
C LEU A 116 -32.48 -0.85 20.58
N ILE A 117 -33.46 0.00 20.27
CA ILE A 117 -34.89 -0.34 20.30
C ILE A 117 -35.39 -0.27 18.85
N PRO A 118 -35.57 -1.41 18.18
CA PRO A 118 -36.11 -1.46 16.81
C PRO A 118 -37.53 -0.89 16.74
N GLY A 119 -37.87 -0.26 15.63
CA GLY A 119 -39.14 0.44 15.42
C GLY A 119 -39.22 1.82 16.04
N GLN A 120 -38.12 2.33 16.63
CA GLN A 120 -38.08 3.63 17.29
C GLN A 120 -36.86 4.45 16.92
N ARG A 121 -36.86 5.73 17.31
CA ARG A 121 -35.67 6.56 17.28
C ARG A 121 -34.80 6.26 18.49
N ASN A 122 -33.50 6.09 18.21
CA ASN A 122 -32.48 5.80 19.21
C ASN A 122 -31.43 6.89 19.20
N MET A 123 -30.89 7.24 20.35
CA MET A 123 -29.85 8.23 20.52
C MET A 123 -28.50 7.52 20.58
N ILE A 124 -27.64 7.81 19.62
CA ILE A 124 -26.25 7.34 19.60
C ILE A 124 -25.34 8.51 19.99
N VAL A 125 -24.47 8.27 20.96
CA VAL A 125 -23.47 9.22 21.42
C VAL A 125 -22.10 8.57 21.26
N VAL A 126 -21.17 9.28 20.62
CA VAL A 126 -19.75 8.90 20.50
C VAL A 126 -18.92 9.98 21.14
N SER A 127 -18.01 9.62 22.04
CA SER A 127 -17.03 10.56 22.58
C SER A 127 -15.60 10.09 22.35
N THR A 128 -14.70 11.06 22.14
CA THR A 128 -13.28 10.82 21.91
C THR A 128 -12.44 11.93 22.57
N PRO A 129 -11.25 11.65 23.12
CA PRO A 129 -10.37 12.69 23.59
C PRO A 129 -9.85 13.52 22.42
N ALA A 130 -9.72 14.82 22.63
CA ALA A 130 -9.02 15.73 21.73
C ALA A 130 -7.52 15.65 22.03
N THR A 131 -6.77 14.92 21.22
CA THR A 131 -5.33 14.76 21.37
C THR A 131 -4.62 15.84 20.56
N GLN A 132 -3.83 16.68 21.21
CA GLN A 132 -3.04 17.72 20.55
C GLN A 132 -2.02 17.13 19.57
N GLY A 133 -1.78 17.82 18.45
CA GLY A 133 -0.83 17.41 17.42
C GLY A 133 -1.23 16.16 16.66
N SER A 134 -2.47 15.69 16.81
CA SER A 134 -3.04 14.59 16.04
C SER A 134 -4.30 15.01 15.30
N TRP A 135 -4.74 14.17 14.37
CA TRP A 135 -6.04 14.38 13.72
C TRP A 135 -7.14 14.30 14.78
N GLN A 136 -8.13 15.14 14.66
CA GLN A 136 -9.28 15.17 15.55
C GLN A 136 -10.54 15.00 14.73
N GLY A 137 -11.34 13.98 15.04
CA GLY A 137 -12.57 13.71 14.32
C GLY A 137 -12.87 12.22 14.15
N LEU A 138 -13.92 11.94 13.39
CA LEU A 138 -14.32 10.62 12.94
C LEU A 138 -14.35 10.64 11.41
N SER A 139 -13.39 9.97 10.77
CA SER A 139 -13.31 9.88 9.32
C SER A 139 -13.64 8.46 8.83
N GLY A 140 -13.87 8.33 7.51
CA GLY A 140 -14.30 7.07 6.94
C GLY A 140 -15.77 6.73 7.22
N ARG A 141 -16.14 5.48 7.03
CA ARG A 141 -17.51 5.02 7.17
C ARG A 141 -17.97 5.07 8.64
N LEU A 142 -19.16 5.58 8.81
CA LEU A 142 -19.89 5.57 10.06
C LEU A 142 -21.23 4.90 9.77
N GLU A 143 -21.47 3.70 10.28
CA GLU A 143 -22.64 2.93 9.88
C GLU A 143 -23.09 1.94 10.95
N LEU A 144 -24.38 1.64 10.93
CA LEU A 144 -24.93 0.47 11.62
C LEU A 144 -25.07 -0.64 10.59
N ARG A 145 -24.57 -1.82 10.92
CA ARG A 145 -24.70 -3.05 10.12
C ARG A 145 -25.54 -4.05 10.84
N ALA A 146 -26.55 -4.57 10.14
CA ALA A 146 -27.40 -5.62 10.65
C ALA A 146 -27.08 -6.95 9.96
N GLN A 147 -26.83 -7.99 10.76
CA GLN A 147 -26.52 -9.35 10.34
C GLN A 147 -27.53 -10.32 10.95
N PRO A 148 -27.69 -11.54 10.45
CA PRO A 148 -28.50 -12.57 11.10
C PRO A 148 -28.04 -12.79 12.56
N ARG A 149 -29.00 -12.84 13.51
CA ARG A 149 -28.67 -12.96 14.94
C ARG A 149 -28.27 -14.37 15.35
N GLU A 150 -28.75 -15.36 14.61
CA GLU A 150 -28.55 -16.77 14.95
C GLU A 150 -27.13 -17.23 14.56
N LEU A 151 -26.66 -16.87 13.37
CA LEU A 151 -25.35 -17.24 12.87
C LEU A 151 -24.84 -16.18 11.89
N TYR A 152 -23.65 -15.63 12.14
CA TYR A 152 -23.02 -14.62 11.30
C TYR A 152 -21.49 -14.75 11.27
N ILE A 153 -20.87 -14.16 10.26
CA ILE A 153 -19.42 -14.09 10.09
C ILE A 153 -18.91 -12.88 10.86
N GLU A 154 -18.21 -13.14 11.95
CA GLU A 154 -17.61 -12.09 12.79
C GLU A 154 -16.28 -11.59 12.21
N ARG A 155 -15.45 -12.53 11.73
CA ARG A 155 -14.12 -12.23 11.19
C ARG A 155 -13.69 -13.25 10.16
N VAL A 156 -12.99 -12.77 9.12
CA VAL A 156 -12.30 -13.60 8.14
C VAL A 156 -10.84 -13.17 8.06
N GLN A 157 -9.93 -14.13 8.01
CA GLN A 157 -8.51 -13.93 7.73
C GLN A 157 -8.11 -14.84 6.58
N LEU A 158 -7.37 -14.29 5.62
CA LEU A 158 -6.89 -14.98 4.43
C LEU A 158 -5.37 -15.09 4.49
N HIS A 159 -4.86 -16.30 4.30
CA HIS A 159 -3.44 -16.57 4.23
C HIS A 159 -3.15 -17.33 2.92
N PRO A 160 -2.76 -16.61 1.85
CA PRO A 160 -2.38 -17.22 0.59
C PRO A 160 -1.09 -18.04 0.72
N HIS A 161 -1.07 -19.21 0.11
CA HIS A 161 0.10 -20.08 -0.03
C HIS A 161 0.29 -20.43 -1.52
N PRO A 162 0.77 -19.47 -2.33
CA PRO A 162 0.78 -19.61 -3.80
C PRO A 162 1.62 -20.78 -4.28
N PHE A 163 2.75 -21.05 -3.62
CA PHE A 163 3.66 -22.15 -4.02
C PHE A 163 3.18 -23.52 -3.57
N GLN A 164 2.29 -23.58 -2.56
CA GLN A 164 1.63 -24.80 -2.12
C GLN A 164 0.27 -25.01 -2.80
N GLY A 165 -0.20 -24.02 -3.57
CA GLY A 165 -1.42 -24.13 -4.37
C GLY A 165 -2.71 -24.02 -3.58
N TYR A 166 -2.76 -23.25 -2.48
CA TYR A 166 -3.99 -23.06 -1.71
C TYR A 166 -4.06 -21.70 -1.01
N VAL A 167 -5.27 -21.33 -0.57
CA VAL A 167 -5.50 -20.26 0.42
C VAL A 167 -6.02 -20.89 1.71
N GLN A 168 -5.40 -20.59 2.83
CA GLN A 168 -5.92 -20.88 4.15
C GLN A 168 -6.89 -19.77 4.56
N ILE A 169 -8.10 -20.14 4.94
CA ILE A 169 -9.18 -19.23 5.31
C ILE A 169 -9.54 -19.52 6.76
N LYS A 170 -9.32 -18.54 7.64
CA LYS A 170 -9.75 -18.63 9.04
C LYS A 170 -11.00 -17.80 9.21
N ILE A 171 -12.08 -18.42 9.68
CA ILE A 171 -13.38 -17.77 9.91
C ILE A 171 -13.72 -17.87 11.39
N GLN A 172 -14.06 -16.74 11.98
CA GLN A 172 -14.69 -16.66 13.29
C GLN A 172 -16.17 -16.42 13.10
N LEU A 173 -17.00 -17.28 13.68
CA LEU A 173 -18.45 -17.18 13.64
C LEU A 173 -19.00 -16.67 14.97
N GLY A 174 -19.94 -15.73 14.89
CA GLY A 174 -20.78 -15.23 15.99
C GLY A 174 -22.19 -15.79 15.93
N GLY A 175 -23.03 -15.42 16.90
CA GLY A 175 -24.45 -15.76 16.93
C GLY A 175 -24.86 -16.63 18.11
N ARG A 176 -26.14 -17.00 18.12
CA ARG A 176 -26.78 -17.75 19.22
C ARG A 176 -26.89 -19.25 18.96
N ILE A 177 -26.75 -19.68 17.70
CA ILE A 177 -26.89 -21.09 17.33
C ILE A 177 -25.86 -21.97 18.04
N ASN A 178 -26.31 -23.07 18.63
CA ASN A 178 -25.48 -24.00 19.38
C ASN A 178 -25.13 -25.27 18.58
N TYR A 179 -25.87 -25.52 17.49
CA TYR A 179 -25.73 -26.72 16.66
C TYR A 179 -25.29 -26.33 15.25
N LEU A 180 -24.04 -26.58 14.92
CA LEU A 180 -23.45 -26.24 13.61
C LEU A 180 -23.43 -27.42 12.63
N ASN A 181 -23.72 -28.65 13.11
CA ASN A 181 -23.48 -29.89 12.34
C ASN A 181 -24.29 -30.03 11.02
N SER A 182 -25.34 -29.22 10.85
CA SER A 182 -26.13 -29.19 9.60
C SER A 182 -25.82 -28.01 8.70
N GLU A 183 -24.99 -27.08 9.17
CA GLU A 183 -24.66 -25.87 8.45
C GLU A 183 -23.40 -26.07 7.60
N VAL A 184 -23.31 -25.32 6.50
CA VAL A 184 -22.16 -25.32 5.62
C VAL A 184 -21.70 -23.89 5.34
N ALA A 185 -20.42 -23.70 5.18
CA ALA A 185 -19.85 -22.51 4.57
C ALA A 185 -19.67 -22.76 3.07
N GLU A 186 -20.21 -21.91 2.22
CA GLU A 186 -19.89 -21.87 0.80
C GLU A 186 -18.80 -20.81 0.59
N VAL A 187 -17.74 -21.22 -0.06
CA VAL A 187 -16.63 -20.32 -0.43
C VAL A 187 -16.52 -20.26 -1.94
N LEU A 188 -16.70 -19.07 -2.48
CA LEU A 188 -16.57 -18.75 -3.90
C LEU A 188 -15.31 -17.91 -4.10
N MET A 189 -14.54 -18.23 -5.16
CA MET A 189 -13.37 -17.42 -5.49
C MET A 189 -13.21 -17.28 -7.01
N GLN A 190 -12.89 -16.07 -7.44
CA GLN A 190 -12.70 -15.71 -8.83
C GLN A 190 -11.63 -14.62 -8.97
N ARG A 191 -11.05 -14.49 -10.15
CA ARG A 191 -10.21 -13.32 -10.44
C ARG A 191 -11.06 -12.06 -10.52
N ALA A 192 -10.58 -10.98 -9.93
CA ALA A 192 -11.32 -9.72 -9.88
C ALA A 192 -11.22 -8.90 -11.18
N ASP A 193 -10.21 -9.17 -12.01
CA ASP A 193 -9.87 -8.43 -13.24
C ASP A 193 -10.34 -9.12 -14.53
N VAL A 194 -11.00 -10.27 -14.46
CA VAL A 194 -11.44 -11.05 -15.62
C VAL A 194 -12.89 -11.49 -15.46
N ASP A 195 -13.76 -10.97 -16.31
CA ASP A 195 -15.22 -11.26 -16.26
C ASP A 195 -15.58 -12.74 -16.52
N SER A 196 -14.74 -13.49 -17.22
CA SER A 196 -14.94 -14.91 -17.56
C SER A 196 -14.11 -15.87 -16.72
N ALA A 197 -13.60 -15.41 -15.59
CA ALA A 197 -12.71 -16.19 -14.74
C ALA A 197 -13.39 -17.45 -14.19
N THR A 198 -12.64 -18.51 -14.08
CA THR A 198 -13.08 -19.77 -13.48
C THR A 198 -13.47 -19.52 -12.03
N ILE A 199 -14.75 -19.66 -11.73
CA ILE A 199 -15.25 -19.63 -10.35
C ILE A 199 -14.88 -20.98 -9.73
N VAL A 200 -14.17 -20.92 -8.61
CA VAL A 200 -13.93 -22.10 -7.77
C VAL A 200 -14.90 -22.01 -6.59
N SER A 201 -15.77 -23.00 -6.46
CA SER A 201 -16.71 -23.11 -5.33
C SER A 201 -16.38 -24.34 -4.52
N ARG A 202 -16.45 -24.20 -3.18
CA ARG A 202 -16.30 -25.30 -2.24
C ARG A 202 -17.28 -25.14 -1.07
N TYR A 203 -17.75 -26.27 -0.58
CA TYR A 203 -18.61 -26.35 0.59
C TYR A 203 -17.86 -27.01 1.74
N PHE A 204 -17.93 -26.40 2.91
CA PHE A 204 -17.27 -26.87 4.12
C PHE A 204 -18.31 -27.06 5.23
N SER A 205 -18.33 -28.23 5.86
CA SER A 205 -19.19 -28.46 7.02
C SER A 205 -18.74 -27.65 8.21
N LEU A 206 -19.68 -27.01 8.90
CA LEU A 206 -19.42 -26.26 10.11
C LEU A 206 -19.41 -27.21 11.33
N ASN A 207 -18.30 -27.29 12.01
CA ASN A 207 -18.12 -28.13 13.18
C ASN A 207 -17.67 -27.34 14.43
N SER A 208 -17.38 -26.06 14.26
CA SER A 208 -16.88 -25.17 15.30
C SER A 208 -17.18 -23.72 14.91
N ARG A 209 -17.15 -22.82 15.89
CA ARG A 209 -17.21 -21.36 15.64
C ARG A 209 -15.89 -20.79 15.09
N GLN A 210 -14.82 -21.52 15.22
CA GLN A 210 -13.53 -21.20 14.63
C GLN A 210 -13.23 -22.22 13.54
N LEU A 211 -13.31 -21.79 12.30
CA LEU A 211 -13.04 -22.62 11.14
C LEU A 211 -11.66 -22.31 10.58
N ASN A 212 -10.96 -23.36 10.18
CA ASN A 212 -9.72 -23.27 9.46
C ASN A 212 -9.85 -24.09 8.18
N LEU A 213 -10.16 -23.40 7.09
CA LEU A 213 -10.49 -24.00 5.81
C LEU A 213 -9.28 -23.91 4.87
N VAL A 214 -9.14 -24.87 4.00
CA VAL A 214 -8.13 -24.89 2.94
C VAL A 214 -8.85 -24.90 1.60
N MET A 215 -8.65 -23.83 0.82
CA MET A 215 -9.20 -23.68 -0.53
C MET A 215 -8.09 -23.97 -1.54
N PRO A 216 -8.05 -25.18 -2.13
CA PRO A 216 -7.04 -25.55 -3.10
C PRO A 216 -7.32 -24.94 -4.48
N PHE A 217 -6.26 -24.75 -5.26
CA PHE A 217 -6.31 -24.37 -6.65
C PHE A 217 -5.89 -25.53 -7.56
N GLU A 218 -6.63 -25.73 -8.63
CA GLU A 218 -6.35 -26.78 -9.61
C GLU A 218 -5.58 -26.25 -10.84
N LYS A 219 -5.39 -24.93 -10.93
CA LYS A 219 -4.76 -24.26 -12.08
C LYS A 219 -3.65 -23.33 -11.66
N GLU A 220 -2.78 -23.01 -12.60
CA GLU A 220 -1.75 -21.99 -12.43
C GLU A 220 -2.36 -20.65 -12.03
N LEU A 221 -1.82 -20.08 -10.95
CA LEU A 221 -2.31 -18.86 -10.33
C LEU A 221 -1.56 -17.65 -10.87
N ALA A 222 -2.30 -16.58 -11.12
CA ALA A 222 -1.70 -15.29 -11.36
C ALA A 222 -1.28 -14.66 -10.02
N LEU A 223 0.00 -14.50 -9.82
CA LEU A 223 0.54 -13.88 -8.62
C LEU A 223 0.34 -12.37 -8.65
N TRP A 224 0.24 -11.78 -7.46
CA TRP A 224 0.26 -10.33 -7.28
C TRP A 224 1.69 -9.87 -7.04
N ASP A 225 2.15 -8.87 -7.79
CA ASP A 225 3.41 -8.15 -7.59
C ASP A 225 3.27 -6.68 -8.04
N GLU A 226 4.36 -5.90 -7.93
CA GLU A 226 4.34 -4.48 -8.34
C GLU A 226 4.11 -4.27 -9.84
N PHE A 227 4.32 -5.27 -10.68
CA PHE A 227 4.17 -5.22 -12.15
C PHE A 227 2.88 -5.87 -12.63
N HIS A 228 2.39 -6.86 -11.88
CA HIS A 228 1.20 -7.66 -12.18
C HIS A 228 0.28 -7.73 -10.95
N PRO A 229 -0.45 -6.65 -10.65
CA PRO A 229 -1.27 -6.57 -9.44
C PRO A 229 -2.59 -7.36 -9.59
N HIS A 230 -2.49 -8.66 -9.84
CA HIS A 230 -3.66 -9.54 -9.99
C HIS A 230 -4.36 -9.78 -8.67
N LEU A 231 -5.63 -9.41 -8.61
CA LEU A 231 -6.47 -9.61 -7.44
C LEU A 231 -7.50 -10.72 -7.66
N TYR A 232 -7.82 -11.38 -6.57
CA TYR A 232 -8.92 -12.35 -6.47
C TYR A 232 -10.00 -11.77 -5.57
N ARG A 233 -11.25 -12.07 -5.91
CA ARG A 233 -12.42 -11.83 -5.06
C ARG A 233 -12.80 -13.14 -4.40
N ILE A 234 -13.03 -13.10 -3.10
CA ILE A 234 -13.54 -14.23 -2.33
C ILE A 234 -14.86 -13.83 -1.67
N GLY A 235 -15.89 -14.66 -1.88
CA GLY A 235 -17.19 -14.58 -1.22
C GLY A 235 -17.37 -15.77 -0.30
N ILE A 236 -17.87 -15.56 0.90
CA ILE A 236 -18.10 -16.58 1.90
C ILE A 236 -19.54 -16.42 2.40
N SER A 237 -20.36 -17.48 2.23
CA SER A 237 -21.74 -17.54 2.73
C SER A 237 -21.81 -18.53 3.88
N VAL A 238 -22.46 -18.13 4.97
CA VAL A 238 -22.74 -18.99 6.13
C VAL A 238 -24.18 -18.73 6.59
N GLY A 239 -25.07 -19.70 6.38
CA GLY A 239 -26.51 -19.47 6.57
C GLY A 239 -26.98 -18.31 5.70
N ASP A 240 -27.62 -17.30 6.31
CA ASP A 240 -28.09 -16.09 5.63
C ASP A 240 -27.07 -14.95 5.63
N ASP A 241 -25.87 -15.15 6.16
CA ASP A 241 -24.82 -14.11 6.18
C ASP A 241 -23.81 -14.28 5.06
N TYR A 242 -23.30 -13.15 4.57
CA TYR A 242 -22.35 -13.10 3.47
C TYR A 242 -21.21 -12.12 3.74
N TYR A 243 -20.01 -12.56 3.45
CA TYR A 243 -18.79 -11.75 3.52
C TYR A 243 -18.06 -11.77 2.18
N GLU A 244 -17.61 -10.61 1.71
CA GLU A 244 -16.81 -10.50 0.50
C GLU A 244 -15.59 -9.61 0.73
N THR A 245 -14.46 -10.02 0.16
CA THR A 245 -13.25 -9.20 0.10
C THR A 245 -12.40 -9.54 -1.12
N THR A 246 -11.39 -8.71 -1.37
CA THR A 246 -10.36 -8.97 -2.39
C THR A 246 -9.02 -9.25 -1.71
N PHE A 247 -8.19 -10.05 -2.36
CA PHE A 247 -6.83 -10.36 -1.91
C PHE A 247 -5.92 -10.66 -3.09
N GLY A 248 -4.61 -10.63 -2.88
CA GLY A 248 -3.62 -11.05 -3.88
C GLY A 248 -3.00 -12.39 -3.53
N MET A 249 -2.68 -13.17 -4.55
CA MET A 249 -1.88 -14.39 -4.37
C MET A 249 -0.41 -13.99 -4.33
N CYS A 250 0.14 -13.88 -3.14
CA CYS A 250 1.53 -13.54 -2.92
C CYS A 250 2.06 -14.15 -1.63
N GLU A 251 3.37 -14.27 -1.55
CA GLU A 251 4.11 -14.62 -0.35
C GLU A 251 5.22 -13.60 -0.13
N SER A 252 5.30 -13.05 1.08
CA SER A 252 6.34 -12.10 1.49
C SER A 252 7.09 -12.64 2.70
N LEU A 253 8.41 -12.65 2.64
CA LEU A 253 9.28 -13.07 3.74
C LEU A 253 10.59 -12.28 3.71
N ILE A 254 11.36 -12.37 4.80
CA ILE A 254 12.72 -11.83 4.86
C ILE A 254 13.70 -12.97 4.99
N GLU A 255 14.64 -13.05 4.07
CA GLU A 255 15.71 -14.04 4.05
C GLU A 255 17.06 -13.34 3.94
N ASN A 256 17.99 -13.64 4.85
CA ASN A 256 19.33 -13.04 4.86
C ASN A 256 19.33 -11.50 4.76
N ARG A 257 18.40 -10.83 5.45
CA ARG A 257 18.18 -9.37 5.43
C ARG A 257 17.67 -8.82 4.10
N HIS A 258 17.21 -9.68 3.19
CA HIS A 258 16.61 -9.27 1.92
C HIS A 258 15.11 -9.52 1.94
N PRO A 259 14.30 -8.56 1.49
CA PRO A 259 12.89 -8.79 1.27
C PRO A 259 12.70 -9.68 0.06
N ILE A 260 12.09 -10.84 0.28
CA ILE A 260 11.74 -11.81 -0.75
C ILE A 260 10.23 -11.72 -0.97
N PHE A 261 9.84 -11.53 -2.20
CA PHE A 261 8.44 -11.48 -2.61
C PHE A 261 8.20 -12.46 -3.76
N ASN A 262 7.27 -13.38 -3.58
CA ASN A 262 7.02 -14.48 -4.53
C ASN A 262 8.28 -15.27 -4.92
N GLY A 263 9.16 -15.54 -3.94
CA GLY A 263 10.41 -16.26 -4.16
C GLY A 263 11.54 -15.46 -4.81
N HIS A 264 11.35 -14.16 -5.04
CA HIS A 264 12.34 -13.29 -5.65
C HIS A 264 12.71 -12.12 -4.74
N GLN A 265 13.99 -11.76 -4.74
CA GLN A 265 14.45 -10.55 -4.06
C GLN A 265 13.87 -9.32 -4.74
N ILE A 266 13.27 -8.43 -3.96
CA ILE A 266 12.80 -7.12 -4.44
C ILE A 266 13.75 -6.00 -4.00
N PHE A 267 13.84 -4.95 -4.80
CA PHE A 267 14.55 -3.72 -4.46
C PHE A 267 13.54 -2.61 -4.16
N LEU A 268 13.61 -2.07 -2.95
CA LEU A 268 12.66 -1.09 -2.46
C LEU A 268 13.06 0.32 -2.90
N ARG A 269 12.18 0.99 -3.60
CA ARG A 269 12.31 2.38 -4.04
C ARG A 269 11.25 3.19 -3.30
N GLY A 270 11.58 3.56 -2.06
CA GLY A 270 10.63 4.06 -1.09
C GLY A 270 10.60 5.58 -0.94
N VAL A 271 9.46 6.09 -0.50
CA VAL A 271 9.29 7.46 -0.01
C VAL A 271 8.57 7.45 1.32
N VAL A 272 8.98 8.33 2.22
CA VAL A 272 8.38 8.47 3.55
C VAL A 272 7.32 9.57 3.53
N LYS A 273 6.13 9.23 4.01
CA LYS A 273 5.03 10.16 4.21
C LYS A 273 4.72 10.26 5.71
N ASP A 274 4.81 11.46 6.24
CA ASP A 274 4.38 11.75 7.60
C ASP A 274 2.85 11.82 7.75
N GLY A 275 2.38 11.87 8.99
CA GLY A 275 0.96 11.98 9.33
C GLY A 275 0.41 13.42 9.28
N VAL A 276 1.05 14.33 8.54
CA VAL A 276 0.62 15.72 8.42
C VAL A 276 -0.32 15.93 7.25
N PHE A 277 -1.52 16.42 7.52
CA PHE A 277 -2.58 16.67 6.54
C PHE A 277 -3.11 18.10 6.67
N PRO A 278 -2.38 19.12 6.18
CA PRO A 278 -2.69 20.53 6.47
C PRO A 278 -4.02 21.02 5.87
N LYS A 279 -4.54 20.35 4.83
CA LYS A 279 -5.80 20.71 4.17
C LYS A 279 -7.01 20.02 4.77
N THR A 280 -6.85 18.77 5.16
CA THR A 280 -7.98 17.90 5.58
C THR A 280 -7.95 17.58 7.07
N GLY A 281 -6.83 17.78 7.74
CA GLY A 281 -6.64 17.42 9.15
C GLY A 281 -6.63 15.92 9.43
N CYS A 282 -6.79 15.06 8.40
CA CYS A 282 -6.74 13.59 8.50
C CYS A 282 -6.42 12.99 7.14
N PRO A 283 -5.95 11.73 7.09
CA PRO A 283 -5.75 11.02 5.82
C PRO A 283 -7.09 10.82 5.09
N SER A 284 -7.04 10.87 3.75
CA SER A 284 -8.22 10.58 2.92
C SER A 284 -8.70 9.14 3.12
N THR A 285 -10.00 8.94 3.21
CA THR A 285 -10.65 7.63 3.19
C THR A 285 -11.26 7.29 1.83
N ASP A 286 -10.93 8.09 0.82
CA ASP A 286 -11.32 7.89 -0.57
C ASP A 286 -10.23 7.14 -1.34
N VAL A 287 -10.63 6.07 -2.04
CA VAL A 287 -9.72 5.20 -2.81
C VAL A 287 -9.09 5.95 -3.98
N ASP A 288 -9.85 6.81 -4.68
CA ASP A 288 -9.36 7.52 -5.87
C ASP A 288 -8.26 8.53 -5.50
N SER A 289 -8.38 9.21 -4.36
CA SER A 289 -7.31 10.06 -3.81
C SER A 289 -5.99 9.32 -3.62
N TRP A 290 -6.05 8.06 -3.15
CA TRP A 290 -4.87 7.24 -2.97
C TRP A 290 -4.35 6.65 -4.27
N LEU A 291 -5.25 6.30 -5.21
CA LEU A 291 -4.85 5.91 -6.56
C LEU A 291 -4.02 7.01 -7.23
N ASP A 292 -4.45 8.27 -7.15
CA ASP A 292 -3.70 9.40 -7.71
C ASP A 292 -2.35 9.59 -7.01
N THR A 293 -2.32 9.46 -5.69
CA THR A 293 -1.09 9.53 -4.89
C THR A 293 -0.09 8.45 -5.33
N PHE A 294 -0.52 7.20 -5.44
CA PHE A 294 0.39 6.10 -5.79
C PHE A 294 0.74 6.06 -7.27
N ARG A 295 -0.15 6.50 -8.17
CA ARG A 295 0.22 6.73 -9.59
C ARG A 295 1.35 7.74 -9.71
N ALA A 296 1.24 8.88 -9.02
CA ALA A 296 2.32 9.86 -9.00
C ALA A 296 3.65 9.28 -8.48
N CYS A 297 3.62 8.46 -7.44
CA CYS A 297 4.80 7.74 -6.95
C CYS A 297 5.36 6.77 -8.01
N LYS A 298 4.49 5.96 -8.64
CA LYS A 298 4.91 5.02 -9.71
C LYS A 298 5.44 5.76 -10.94
N ASP A 299 4.91 6.94 -11.25
CA ASP A 299 5.44 7.81 -12.30
C ASP A 299 6.85 8.32 -11.99
N HIS A 300 7.22 8.43 -10.73
CA HIS A 300 8.58 8.66 -10.26
C HIS A 300 9.41 7.37 -10.12
N GLY A 301 8.90 6.20 -10.53
CA GLY A 301 9.60 4.92 -10.41
C GLY A 301 9.65 4.32 -9.01
N LEU A 302 8.93 4.91 -8.05
CA LEU A 302 8.82 4.41 -6.69
C LEU A 302 7.87 3.22 -6.62
N ASN A 303 8.08 2.33 -5.64
CA ASN A 303 7.24 1.16 -5.41
C ASN A 303 6.80 0.98 -3.95
N LEU A 304 7.27 1.85 -3.04
CA LEU A 304 6.99 1.76 -1.62
C LEU A 304 6.64 3.13 -1.04
N MET A 305 5.64 3.17 -0.14
CA MET A 305 5.41 4.30 0.76
C MET A 305 5.45 3.82 2.21
N ARG A 306 6.36 4.43 3.00
CA ARG A 306 6.41 4.25 4.44
C ARG A 306 5.62 5.36 5.13
N PHE A 307 4.72 4.98 6.03
CA PHE A 307 3.86 5.90 6.78
C PHE A 307 4.43 6.12 8.17
N LYS A 308 5.19 7.20 8.33
CA LYS A 308 5.92 7.48 9.56
C LYS A 308 4.98 7.86 10.71
N GLY A 309 4.95 7.01 11.73
CA GLY A 309 4.18 7.24 12.96
C GLY A 309 2.69 6.94 12.87
N TYR A 310 2.22 6.33 11.76
CA TYR A 310 0.81 5.96 11.61
C TYR A 310 0.59 4.82 10.61
N CYS A 311 -0.61 4.23 10.64
CA CYS A 311 -1.09 3.33 9.61
C CYS A 311 -2.09 4.08 8.69
N PRO A 312 -2.03 3.96 7.36
CA PRO A 312 -3.01 4.57 6.47
C PRO A 312 -4.38 3.87 6.57
N PRO A 313 -5.47 4.46 6.06
CA PRO A 313 -6.80 3.86 6.08
C PRO A 313 -6.94 2.73 5.04
N ASP A 314 -8.01 1.93 5.15
CA ASP A 314 -8.39 0.85 4.23
C ASP A 314 -8.32 1.28 2.75
N ALA A 315 -8.76 2.50 2.46
CA ALA A 315 -8.74 3.08 1.12
C ALA A 315 -7.32 3.11 0.49
N ALA A 316 -6.30 3.35 1.30
CA ALA A 316 -4.91 3.34 0.83
C ALA A 316 -4.47 1.92 0.45
N PHE A 317 -4.78 0.91 1.26
CA PHE A 317 -4.48 -0.48 0.95
C PHE A 317 -5.23 -0.94 -0.30
N ALA A 318 -6.53 -0.63 -0.41
CA ALA A 318 -7.32 -0.96 -1.58
C ALA A 318 -6.77 -0.32 -2.88
N ALA A 319 -6.27 0.91 -2.82
CA ALA A 319 -5.63 1.58 -3.95
C ALA A 319 -4.28 0.96 -4.30
N ALA A 320 -3.47 0.67 -3.30
CA ALA A 320 -2.14 0.07 -3.47
C ALA A 320 -2.22 -1.35 -4.04
N ASP A 321 -3.17 -2.16 -3.56
CA ASP A 321 -3.45 -3.50 -4.08
C ASP A 321 -3.77 -3.47 -5.59
N LYS A 322 -4.58 -2.50 -6.02
CA LYS A 322 -4.96 -2.33 -7.44
C LYS A 322 -3.79 -1.89 -8.32
N LEU A 323 -2.84 -1.16 -7.77
CA LEU A 323 -1.73 -0.58 -8.54
C LEU A 323 -0.44 -1.39 -8.47
N GLY A 324 -0.33 -2.36 -7.59
CA GLY A 324 0.95 -3.02 -7.32
C GLY A 324 1.93 -2.05 -6.65
N PHE A 325 1.58 -1.55 -5.48
CA PHE A 325 2.39 -0.61 -4.73
C PHE A 325 2.49 -1.05 -3.27
N TYR A 326 3.69 -1.06 -2.70
CA TYR A 326 3.90 -1.54 -1.34
C TYR A 326 3.64 -0.46 -0.29
N LEU A 327 3.01 -0.83 0.82
CA LEU A 327 2.74 0.05 1.95
C LEU A 327 3.41 -0.49 3.21
N GLN A 328 4.11 0.38 3.92
CA GLN A 328 4.74 0.07 5.19
C GLN A 328 4.21 1.02 6.27
N PRO A 329 3.24 0.61 7.09
CA PRO A 329 2.91 1.31 8.32
C PRO A 329 4.09 1.26 9.29
N ASP A 330 4.48 2.41 9.84
CA ASP A 330 5.56 2.53 10.83
C ASP A 330 4.98 3.05 12.14
N ILE A 331 4.57 2.12 12.99
CA ILE A 331 3.95 2.40 14.29
C ILE A 331 5.04 2.31 15.36
N PRO A 332 5.11 3.26 16.32
CA PRO A 332 6.14 3.22 17.36
C PRO A 332 6.13 1.94 18.20
N VAL A 333 7.30 1.38 18.49
CA VAL A 333 7.52 0.12 19.25
C VAL A 333 6.75 0.05 20.58
N ALA A 334 6.60 1.19 21.25
CA ALA A 334 5.85 1.28 22.51
C ALA A 334 4.36 0.94 22.39
N GLN A 335 3.84 0.70 21.16
CA GLN A 335 2.43 0.46 20.88
C GLN A 335 2.19 -0.97 20.34
N THR A 336 2.75 -1.99 20.97
CA THR A 336 2.67 -3.40 20.52
C THR A 336 1.22 -3.86 20.28
N ASP A 337 0.28 -3.48 21.14
CA ASP A 337 -1.14 -3.85 20.96
C ASP A 337 -1.74 -3.20 19.71
N GLU A 338 -1.38 -1.96 19.42
CA GLU A 338 -1.84 -1.26 18.22
C GLU A 338 -1.23 -1.89 16.95
N THR A 339 0.04 -2.24 17.01
CA THR A 339 0.75 -2.96 15.97
C THR A 339 0.06 -4.29 15.62
N ASN A 340 -0.27 -5.09 16.63
CA ASN A 340 -0.98 -6.36 16.44
C ASN A 340 -2.35 -6.16 15.81
N ARG A 341 -3.11 -5.14 16.24
CA ARG A 341 -4.41 -4.82 15.62
C ARG A 341 -4.28 -4.42 14.15
N VAL A 342 -3.25 -3.64 13.82
CA VAL A 342 -2.97 -3.25 12.42
C VAL A 342 -2.59 -4.46 11.58
N ILE A 343 -1.74 -5.35 12.09
CA ILE A 343 -1.40 -6.60 11.39
C ILE A 343 -2.67 -7.44 11.16
N GLU A 344 -3.46 -7.67 12.19
CA GLU A 344 -4.70 -8.45 12.06
C GLU A 344 -5.69 -7.83 11.06
N ALA A 345 -5.77 -6.50 11.00
CA ALA A 345 -6.68 -5.79 10.11
C ALA A 345 -6.23 -5.82 8.64
N TYR A 346 -4.92 -5.72 8.38
CA TYR A 346 -4.43 -5.38 7.04
C TYR A 346 -3.50 -6.41 6.40
N ILE A 347 -3.05 -7.47 7.11
CA ILE A 347 -2.10 -8.45 6.57
C ILE A 347 -2.64 -9.23 5.35
N HIS A 348 -3.95 -9.24 5.12
CA HIS A 348 -4.55 -9.86 3.96
C HIS A 348 -4.39 -9.05 2.66
N HIS A 349 -4.01 -7.77 2.77
CA HIS A 349 -3.68 -6.93 1.63
C HIS A 349 -2.31 -7.31 1.07
N PRO A 350 -2.19 -7.65 -0.22
CA PRO A 350 -0.90 -8.00 -0.81
C PRO A 350 0.08 -6.85 -0.84
N SER A 351 -0.40 -5.61 -0.75
CA SER A 351 0.40 -4.39 -0.65
C SER A 351 1.04 -4.18 0.73
N PHE A 352 0.55 -4.87 1.77
CA PHE A 352 1.04 -4.70 3.14
C PHE A 352 2.42 -5.33 3.32
N LEU A 353 3.44 -4.52 3.55
CA LEU A 353 4.81 -4.95 3.72
C LEU A 353 5.32 -4.65 5.14
N LEU A 354 5.63 -5.70 5.88
CA LEU A 354 6.20 -5.61 7.22
C LEU A 354 7.71 -5.47 7.14
N MET A 355 8.25 -4.30 7.51
CA MET A 355 9.68 -4.01 7.44
C MET A 355 10.21 -3.24 8.67
N GLY A 356 9.34 -2.86 9.61
CA GLY A 356 9.68 -2.03 10.75
C GLY A 356 10.53 -2.74 11.82
N ALA A 357 11.18 -1.95 12.66
CA ALA A 357 12.00 -2.42 13.78
C ALA A 357 11.23 -3.30 14.76
N GLU A 358 9.93 -3.06 14.86
CA GLU A 358 9.01 -3.73 15.78
C GLU A 358 8.79 -5.19 15.42
N TYR A 359 8.98 -5.53 14.13
CA TYR A 359 8.68 -6.86 13.60
C TYR A 359 9.90 -7.74 13.45
N PHE A 360 11.09 -7.13 13.32
CA PHE A 360 12.32 -7.86 13.03
C PHE A 360 13.47 -7.43 13.95
N PRO A 361 14.19 -8.37 14.57
CA PRO A 361 15.46 -8.09 15.21
C PRO A 361 16.46 -7.44 14.24
N ASP A 362 17.36 -6.62 14.74
CA ASP A 362 18.38 -5.94 13.93
C ASP A 362 19.20 -6.89 13.05
N SER A 363 19.40 -8.13 13.52
CA SER A 363 20.18 -9.16 12.83
C SER A 363 19.56 -9.62 11.49
N ILE A 364 18.23 -9.49 11.34
CA ILE A 364 17.51 -9.95 10.14
C ILE A 364 16.79 -8.80 9.41
N ARG A 365 16.80 -7.59 9.98
CA ARG A 365 16.16 -6.43 9.38
C ARG A 365 16.83 -6.06 8.05
N PRO A 366 16.05 -5.82 6.97
CA PRO A 366 16.58 -5.33 5.71
C PRO A 366 17.30 -4.00 5.86
N SER A 367 18.44 -3.87 5.17
CA SER A 367 19.21 -2.61 5.14
C SER A 367 18.69 -1.72 4.03
N VAL A 368 17.87 -0.73 4.40
CA VAL A 368 17.35 0.29 3.47
C VAL A 368 18.07 1.61 3.72
N GLN A 369 18.64 2.21 2.68
CA GLN A 369 19.33 3.50 2.78
C GLN A 369 18.32 4.62 3.01
N SER A 370 18.50 5.40 4.08
CA SER A 370 17.72 6.61 4.32
C SER A 370 18.35 7.78 3.58
N ILE A 371 17.62 8.40 2.65
CA ILE A 371 18.05 9.58 1.90
C ILE A 371 17.28 10.78 2.43
N PRO A 372 17.96 11.72 3.14
CA PRO A 372 17.32 12.88 3.72
C PRO A 372 16.81 13.87 2.67
N SER A 373 15.99 14.83 3.09
CA SER A 373 15.64 15.99 2.25
C SER A 373 16.90 16.72 1.81
N SER A 374 16.90 17.18 0.56
CA SER A 374 18.09 17.85 -0.02
C SER A 374 18.39 19.17 0.66
N GLY A 375 17.39 19.86 1.21
CA GLY A 375 17.51 21.21 1.76
C GLY A 375 17.89 22.28 0.74
N MET A 376 17.93 21.93 -0.54
CA MET A 376 18.36 22.82 -1.65
C MET A 376 17.19 23.68 -2.14
N GLU A 377 17.46 24.91 -2.57
CA GLU A 377 16.42 25.82 -3.07
C GLU A 377 16.01 25.53 -4.53
N HIS A 378 16.98 25.13 -5.35
CA HIS A 378 16.77 24.96 -6.80
C HIS A 378 16.49 23.50 -7.19
N ASP A 379 15.46 23.28 -7.99
CA ASP A 379 15.03 21.93 -8.44
C ASP A 379 16.12 21.15 -9.20
N SER A 380 16.98 21.84 -9.96
CA SER A 380 18.10 21.19 -10.66
C SER A 380 19.16 20.65 -9.69
N LEU A 381 19.45 21.34 -8.60
CA LEU A 381 20.36 20.89 -7.56
C LEU A 381 19.74 19.72 -6.77
N ARG A 382 18.45 19.82 -6.43
CA ARG A 382 17.70 18.73 -5.78
C ARG A 382 17.73 17.46 -6.62
N LEU A 383 17.48 17.59 -7.91
CA LEU A 383 17.47 16.46 -8.82
C LEU A 383 18.84 15.77 -8.90
N ASN A 384 19.92 16.56 -8.97
CA ASN A 384 21.27 16.04 -8.98
C ASN A 384 21.65 15.35 -7.66
N TYR A 385 21.26 15.94 -6.52
CA TYR A 385 21.46 15.34 -5.20
C TYR A 385 20.79 13.95 -5.12
N TYR A 386 19.48 13.88 -5.40
CA TYR A 386 18.76 12.62 -5.35
C TYR A 386 19.27 11.60 -6.36
N LYS A 387 19.65 12.06 -7.55
CA LYS A 387 20.28 11.19 -8.54
C LYS A 387 21.54 10.54 -8.00
N HIS A 388 22.44 11.32 -7.41
CA HIS A 388 23.67 10.83 -6.81
C HIS A 388 23.40 9.80 -5.70
N GLU A 389 22.52 10.12 -4.76
CA GLU A 389 22.21 9.25 -3.63
C GLU A 389 21.54 7.93 -4.07
N ILE A 390 20.59 8.01 -5.01
CA ILE A 390 19.89 6.83 -5.53
C ILE A 390 20.85 5.94 -6.34
N GLU A 391 21.69 6.53 -7.20
CA GLU A 391 22.69 5.76 -7.95
C GLU A 391 23.72 5.11 -7.03
N ALA A 392 24.15 5.80 -5.97
CA ALA A 392 25.03 5.22 -4.96
C ALA A 392 24.36 4.02 -4.25
N SER A 393 23.07 4.12 -3.92
CA SER A 393 22.31 3.00 -3.35
C SER A 393 22.20 1.82 -4.31
N LEU A 394 21.91 2.09 -5.60
CA LEU A 394 21.83 1.06 -6.63
C LEU A 394 23.17 0.39 -6.94
N LEU A 395 24.28 1.11 -6.76
CA LEU A 395 25.64 0.60 -6.94
C LEU A 395 26.19 -0.12 -5.71
N SER A 396 25.53 0.01 -4.55
CA SER A 396 25.88 -0.67 -3.31
C SER A 396 25.33 -2.10 -3.29
N ASN A 397 26.12 -3.03 -2.77
CA ASN A 397 25.65 -4.39 -2.49
C ASN A 397 25.11 -4.52 -1.06
N ASP A 398 25.18 -3.46 -0.24
CA ASP A 398 24.85 -3.48 1.18
C ASP A 398 23.38 -3.12 1.43
N HIS A 399 22.72 -2.48 0.44
CA HIS A 399 21.35 -2.01 0.55
C HIS A 399 20.39 -2.80 -0.31
N VAL A 400 19.22 -3.06 0.23
CA VAL A 400 18.10 -3.71 -0.47
C VAL A 400 17.07 -2.70 -0.99
N GLY A 401 17.39 -1.43 -0.86
CA GLY A 401 16.55 -0.31 -1.29
C GLY A 401 16.96 1.01 -0.65
N PHE A 402 16.17 2.03 -0.97
CA PHE A 402 16.30 3.37 -0.37
C PHE A 402 14.93 3.93 0.03
N GLU A 403 14.93 4.88 0.95
CA GLU A 403 13.77 5.65 1.39
C GLU A 403 14.07 7.14 1.37
N LEU A 404 13.31 7.88 0.59
CA LEU A 404 13.38 9.34 0.48
C LEU A 404 12.54 9.97 1.60
N GLN A 405 13.15 10.78 2.45
CA GLN A 405 12.53 11.26 3.69
C GLN A 405 11.49 12.39 3.50
N ASP A 406 11.40 12.99 2.31
CA ASP A 406 10.46 14.08 2.04
C ASP A 406 9.60 13.81 0.80
N TYR A 407 8.39 13.28 1.03
CA TYR A 407 7.40 13.06 -0.03
C TYR A 407 7.07 14.34 -0.81
N ALA A 408 6.88 15.47 -0.13
CA ALA A 408 6.43 16.70 -0.78
C ALA A 408 7.52 17.29 -1.67
N GLU A 409 8.79 17.21 -1.26
CA GLU A 409 9.92 17.65 -2.07
C GLU A 409 10.07 16.79 -3.33
N VAL A 410 10.02 15.46 -3.18
CA VAL A 410 10.15 14.51 -4.29
C VAL A 410 9.06 14.70 -5.34
N MET A 411 7.79 14.84 -4.90
CA MET A 411 6.67 14.96 -5.84
C MET A 411 6.61 16.30 -6.61
N ARG A 412 7.41 17.31 -6.23
CA ARG A 412 7.56 18.56 -7.00
C ARG A 412 8.47 18.41 -8.22
N LEU A 413 9.37 17.43 -8.19
CA LEU A 413 10.37 17.24 -9.23
C LEU A 413 9.75 16.56 -10.47
N PRO A 414 10.25 16.84 -11.69
CA PRO A 414 9.65 16.27 -12.90
C PRO A 414 9.87 14.75 -13.01
N ALA A 415 8.79 13.96 -12.98
CA ALA A 415 8.84 12.50 -13.04
C ALA A 415 9.66 11.95 -14.23
N LYS A 416 9.59 12.61 -15.41
CA LYS A 416 10.36 12.19 -16.60
C LYS A 416 11.88 12.24 -16.38
N GLN A 417 12.39 13.25 -15.68
CA GLN A 417 13.82 13.37 -15.36
C GLN A 417 14.18 12.41 -14.24
N TRP A 418 13.30 12.26 -13.26
CA TRP A 418 13.47 11.36 -12.13
C TRP A 418 13.61 9.89 -12.57
N ARG A 419 12.82 9.45 -13.55
CA ARG A 419 12.85 8.07 -14.08
C ARG A 419 14.17 7.68 -14.72
N GLN A 420 15.05 8.60 -15.05
CA GLN A 420 16.38 8.29 -15.59
C GLN A 420 17.23 7.48 -14.60
N PHE A 421 17.07 7.72 -13.30
CA PHE A 421 17.85 7.07 -12.25
C PHE A 421 16.99 6.35 -11.19
N CYS A 422 15.67 6.52 -11.22
CA CYS A 422 14.73 5.83 -10.33
C CYS A 422 13.72 5.04 -11.17
N SER A 423 14.10 3.83 -11.56
CA SER A 423 13.29 2.89 -12.34
C SER A 423 13.69 1.46 -11.97
N PRO A 424 12.86 0.45 -12.28
CA PRO A 424 13.22 -0.95 -12.02
C PRO A 424 14.48 -1.41 -12.76
N VAL A 425 14.82 -0.76 -13.88
CA VAL A 425 16.05 -1.01 -14.62
C VAL A 425 16.73 0.32 -14.89
N VAL A 426 17.96 0.49 -14.43
CA VAL A 426 18.71 1.74 -14.55
C VAL A 426 20.12 1.42 -15.06
N PRO A 427 20.59 2.07 -16.13
CA PRO A 427 22.01 2.07 -16.48
C PRO A 427 22.77 2.97 -15.49
N LEU A 428 23.88 2.47 -15.00
CA LEU A 428 24.74 3.08 -14.00
C LEU A 428 26.16 3.16 -14.53
N VAL A 429 26.92 4.13 -14.06
CA VAL A 429 28.34 4.27 -14.44
C VAL A 429 29.21 4.53 -13.21
N ARG A 430 30.45 4.06 -13.26
CA ARG A 430 31.46 4.39 -12.25
C ARG A 430 32.52 5.28 -12.89
N PHE A 431 32.45 6.57 -12.64
CA PHE A 431 33.52 7.46 -13.06
C PHE A 431 34.80 7.19 -12.24
N PRO A 432 35.97 7.18 -12.88
CA PRO A 432 37.23 7.04 -12.17
C PRO A 432 37.44 8.23 -11.23
N LYS A 433 38.05 7.98 -10.05
CA LYS A 433 38.45 9.06 -9.13
C LYS A 433 39.47 9.98 -9.82
N ALA A 434 39.50 11.25 -9.44
CA ALA A 434 40.36 12.30 -10.00
C ALA A 434 41.86 11.96 -10.03
N ASP A 435 42.34 11.13 -9.10
CA ASP A 435 43.73 10.69 -9.00
C ASP A 435 44.20 9.75 -10.12
N SER A 436 43.28 9.23 -10.93
CA SER A 436 43.62 8.41 -12.12
C SER A 436 43.89 9.22 -13.40
N ALA A 437 44.11 10.53 -13.28
CA ALA A 437 44.35 11.48 -14.37
C ALA A 437 45.68 11.26 -15.15
N ALA A 438 46.49 10.26 -14.79
CA ALA A 438 47.72 9.91 -15.53
C ALA A 438 47.49 8.95 -16.72
N ALA A 439 46.25 8.61 -17.03
CA ALA A 439 45.93 7.69 -18.12
C ALA A 439 45.53 8.46 -19.38
N ASP A 440 46.06 8.05 -20.53
CA ASP A 440 45.75 8.64 -21.85
C ASP A 440 44.33 8.30 -22.36
N THR A 441 43.49 7.67 -21.52
CA THR A 441 42.23 7.09 -21.94
C THR A 441 41.21 7.16 -20.81
N LEU A 442 40.01 7.71 -21.06
CA LEU A 442 38.88 7.64 -20.17
C LEU A 442 38.27 6.22 -20.20
N ARG A 443 38.19 5.59 -19.05
CA ARG A 443 37.56 4.26 -18.88
C ARG A 443 36.42 4.36 -17.90
N VAL A 444 35.17 4.07 -18.37
CA VAL A 444 33.94 4.14 -17.57
C VAL A 444 33.21 2.80 -17.65
N PRO A 445 33.27 1.99 -16.61
CA PRO A 445 32.42 0.80 -16.50
C PRO A 445 30.94 1.18 -16.53
N VAL A 446 30.16 0.45 -17.31
CA VAL A 446 28.72 0.60 -17.40
C VAL A 446 28.07 -0.63 -16.77
N GLU A 447 27.24 -0.39 -15.79
CA GLU A 447 26.55 -1.43 -15.04
C GLU A 447 25.03 -1.26 -15.19
N VAL A 448 24.26 -2.33 -14.98
CA VAL A 448 22.79 -2.30 -14.94
C VAL A 448 22.32 -3.14 -13.77
N TYR A 449 21.41 -2.57 -13.00
CA TYR A 449 20.67 -3.29 -11.98
C TYR A 449 19.29 -3.69 -12.51
N ASN A 450 18.89 -4.96 -12.30
CA ASN A 450 17.60 -5.48 -12.69
C ASN A 450 16.71 -5.70 -11.46
N ALA A 451 15.79 -4.78 -11.20
CA ALA A 451 14.75 -4.89 -10.16
C ALA A 451 13.36 -5.20 -10.75
N MET A 452 13.29 -5.82 -11.94
CA MET A 452 12.03 -6.31 -12.52
C MET A 452 11.55 -7.56 -11.79
N ASN A 453 10.57 -8.26 -12.32
CA ASN A 453 10.06 -9.55 -11.81
C ASN A 453 10.58 -10.77 -12.57
N GLY A 454 11.61 -10.60 -13.38
CA GLY A 454 12.22 -11.68 -14.16
C GLY A 454 13.54 -11.26 -14.82
N ASP A 455 14.21 -12.22 -15.43
CA ASP A 455 15.44 -12.00 -16.18
C ASP A 455 15.15 -11.14 -17.41
N ILE A 456 16.04 -10.18 -17.67
CA ILE A 456 15.98 -9.40 -18.90
C ILE A 456 16.71 -10.18 -19.99
N SER A 457 16.04 -10.43 -21.11
CA SER A 457 16.58 -11.05 -22.34
C SER A 457 17.72 -10.21 -22.92
N PRO A 458 18.46 -10.71 -23.93
CA PRO A 458 19.64 -10.01 -24.46
C PRO A 458 19.43 -8.52 -24.61
N ILE A 459 20.32 -7.73 -24.01
CA ILE A 459 20.23 -6.28 -23.97
C ILE A 459 21.36 -5.66 -24.81
N ARG A 460 21.01 -4.59 -25.54
CA ARG A 460 21.96 -3.71 -26.21
C ARG A 460 21.87 -2.34 -25.56
N ALA A 461 23.01 -1.81 -25.18
CA ALA A 461 23.14 -0.46 -24.68
C ALA A 461 23.92 0.35 -25.74
N ALA A 462 23.42 1.51 -26.07
CA ALA A 462 24.19 2.49 -26.84
C ALA A 462 24.65 3.60 -25.89
N TYR A 463 25.83 4.13 -26.16
CA TYR A 463 26.37 5.28 -25.42
C TYR A 463 26.80 6.38 -26.36
N TYR A 464 26.69 7.63 -25.90
CA TYR A 464 27.15 8.82 -26.62
C TYR A 464 27.80 9.77 -25.64
N ILE A 465 28.95 10.33 -26.02
CA ILE A 465 29.59 11.46 -25.36
C ILE A 465 29.34 12.70 -26.20
N THR A 466 28.70 13.70 -25.62
CA THR A 466 28.35 14.94 -26.31
C THR A 466 29.00 16.15 -25.63
N ASN A 467 29.28 17.20 -26.41
CA ASN A 467 29.68 18.51 -25.88
C ASN A 467 28.45 19.36 -25.50
N GLU A 468 28.68 20.59 -25.02
CA GLU A 468 27.62 21.55 -24.66
C GLU A 468 26.66 21.88 -25.83
N ARG A 469 27.14 21.77 -27.07
CA ARG A 469 26.35 22.00 -28.29
C ARG A 469 25.60 20.76 -28.76
N GLN A 470 25.53 19.71 -27.92
CA GLN A 470 24.90 18.41 -28.23
C GLN A 470 25.53 17.68 -29.45
N GLN A 471 26.75 18.02 -29.84
CA GLN A 471 27.46 17.31 -30.89
C GLN A 471 28.05 16.02 -30.31
N VAL A 472 27.87 14.90 -30.99
CA VAL A 472 28.43 13.60 -30.60
C VAL A 472 29.90 13.59 -30.91
N LEU A 473 30.74 13.46 -29.88
CA LEU A 473 32.19 13.35 -29.97
C LEU A 473 32.65 11.90 -30.05
N SER A 474 31.97 11.01 -29.35
CA SER A 474 32.22 9.58 -29.32
C SER A 474 30.94 8.82 -29.06
N GLY A 475 30.86 7.58 -29.51
CA GLY A 475 29.72 6.71 -29.25
C GLY A 475 30.02 5.26 -29.64
N GLY A 476 29.20 4.37 -29.16
CA GLY A 476 29.33 2.94 -29.40
C GLY A 476 28.23 2.11 -28.79
N GLU A 477 28.39 0.80 -28.87
CA GLU A 477 27.43 -0.15 -28.31
C GLU A 477 28.12 -1.10 -27.34
N LEU A 478 27.38 -1.46 -26.30
CA LEU A 478 27.68 -2.51 -25.34
C LEU A 478 26.57 -3.54 -25.39
N SER A 479 26.90 -4.81 -25.22
CA SER A 479 25.88 -5.88 -25.26
C SER A 479 26.16 -6.97 -24.25
N LYS A 480 25.05 -7.53 -23.70
CA LYS A 480 25.09 -8.66 -22.78
C LYS A 480 24.00 -9.66 -23.15
N LYS A 481 24.24 -10.95 -22.91
CA LYS A 481 23.27 -12.02 -23.22
C LYS A 481 22.00 -11.94 -22.38
N GLY A 482 22.09 -11.37 -21.18
CA GLY A 482 20.95 -11.18 -20.29
C GLY A 482 21.39 -10.57 -18.96
N ILE A 483 20.42 -10.07 -18.20
CA ILE A 483 20.62 -9.50 -16.86
C ILE A 483 19.68 -10.25 -15.91
N PRO A 484 20.21 -11.14 -15.06
CA PRO A 484 19.41 -11.88 -14.10
C PRO A 484 18.67 -10.95 -13.13
N LEU A 485 17.51 -11.38 -12.68
CA LEU A 485 16.72 -10.70 -11.66
C LEU A 485 17.53 -10.46 -10.37
N GLY A 486 17.39 -9.28 -9.78
CA GLY A 486 18.04 -8.90 -8.54
C GLY A 486 19.57 -8.83 -8.61
N LYS A 487 20.12 -8.77 -9.81
CA LYS A 487 21.56 -8.76 -10.02
C LYS A 487 22.05 -7.45 -10.62
N HIS A 488 23.23 -7.11 -10.20
CA HIS A 488 24.06 -6.05 -10.73
C HIS A 488 24.99 -6.68 -11.78
N VAL A 489 24.95 -6.20 -13.00
CA VAL A 489 25.73 -6.78 -14.10
C VAL A 489 26.47 -5.70 -14.85
N GLU A 490 27.78 -5.85 -15.01
CA GLU A 490 28.58 -5.02 -15.90
C GLU A 490 28.27 -5.38 -17.36
N LEU A 491 27.84 -4.38 -18.13
CA LEU A 491 27.64 -4.51 -19.59
C LEU A 491 28.94 -4.45 -20.37
N GLY A 492 29.90 -3.70 -19.87
CA GLY A 492 31.21 -3.47 -20.43
C GLY A 492 31.78 -2.12 -20.02
N THR A 493 32.96 -1.80 -20.51
CA THR A 493 33.65 -0.54 -20.19
C THR A 493 33.72 0.36 -21.41
N ILE A 494 33.21 1.59 -21.31
CA ILE A 494 33.40 2.64 -22.31
C ILE A 494 34.86 3.07 -22.24
N THR A 495 35.53 3.05 -23.37
CA THR A 495 36.94 3.44 -23.48
C THR A 495 37.08 4.53 -24.55
N VAL A 496 37.54 5.71 -24.16
CA VAL A 496 37.70 6.86 -25.07
C VAL A 496 39.07 7.48 -24.89
N PRO A 497 39.90 7.51 -25.94
CA PRO A 497 41.21 8.18 -25.92
C PRO A 497 41.07 9.68 -25.65
N PHE A 498 41.96 10.26 -24.87
CA PHE A 498 41.88 11.66 -24.44
C PHE A 498 42.15 12.64 -25.58
N ASP A 499 42.97 12.26 -26.54
CA ASP A 499 43.26 13.06 -27.74
C ASP A 499 42.04 13.23 -28.66
N SER A 500 41.01 12.36 -28.50
CA SER A 500 39.77 12.45 -29.25
C SER A 500 38.72 13.38 -28.61
N ILE A 501 38.99 13.95 -27.41
CA ILE A 501 38.09 14.83 -26.68
C ILE A 501 38.79 16.16 -26.37
N PRO A 502 38.21 17.32 -26.76
CA PRO A 502 38.78 18.63 -26.42
C PRO A 502 38.89 18.83 -24.91
N ALA A 503 40.04 19.27 -24.44
CA ALA A 503 40.31 19.54 -23.02
C ALA A 503 39.46 20.70 -22.50
N SER A 504 39.11 20.66 -21.18
CA SER A 504 38.42 21.72 -20.45
C SER A 504 37.00 22.05 -20.91
N GLN A 505 36.29 21.11 -21.52
CA GLN A 505 34.86 21.26 -21.88
C GLN A 505 33.96 20.48 -20.92
N LYS A 506 32.75 21.02 -20.70
CA LYS A 506 31.69 20.25 -20.10
C LYS A 506 31.17 19.22 -21.11
N LEU A 507 31.15 17.99 -20.70
CA LEU A 507 30.73 16.86 -21.50
C LEU A 507 29.52 16.18 -20.84
N ALA A 508 28.76 15.44 -21.65
CA ALA A 508 27.72 14.58 -21.13
C ALA A 508 27.85 13.17 -21.71
N LEU A 509 27.89 12.19 -20.85
CA LEU A 509 27.72 10.78 -21.18
C LEU A 509 26.24 10.41 -21.06
N THR A 510 25.68 9.88 -22.14
CA THR A 510 24.34 9.28 -22.14
C THR A 510 24.48 7.80 -22.44
N VAL A 511 23.84 6.97 -21.63
CA VAL A 511 23.71 5.52 -21.86
C VAL A 511 22.23 5.19 -22.03
N THR A 512 21.89 4.49 -23.12
CA THR A 512 20.52 4.08 -23.43
C THR A 512 20.41 2.55 -23.44
N LEU A 513 19.32 2.03 -22.91
CA LEU A 513 18.96 0.60 -22.98
C LEU A 513 17.71 0.47 -23.86
N GLY A 514 17.92 0.00 -25.10
CA GLY A 514 16.86 0.03 -26.12
C GLY A 514 16.38 1.46 -26.38
N SER A 515 15.08 1.64 -26.66
CA SER A 515 14.50 2.94 -27.02
C SER A 515 13.87 3.72 -25.85
N LYS A 516 13.74 3.12 -24.67
CA LYS A 516 12.89 3.66 -23.59
C LYS A 516 13.64 4.07 -22.33
N ILE A 517 14.81 3.51 -22.07
CA ILE A 517 15.57 3.72 -20.84
C ILE A 517 16.84 4.48 -21.20
N ALA A 518 17.06 5.61 -20.55
CA ALA A 518 18.25 6.41 -20.73
C ALA A 518 18.66 7.06 -19.41
N ASN A 519 19.95 7.11 -19.15
CA ASN A 519 20.52 7.90 -18.07
C ASN A 519 21.65 8.77 -18.59
N ARG A 520 21.85 9.94 -18.01
CA ARG A 520 22.80 10.96 -18.48
C ARG A 520 23.58 11.55 -17.32
N TRP A 521 24.89 11.67 -17.50
CA TRP A 521 25.82 12.29 -16.54
C TRP A 521 26.61 13.40 -17.20
N GLU A 522 26.76 14.51 -16.52
CA GLU A 522 27.60 15.63 -16.93
C GLU A 522 28.95 15.55 -16.20
N PHE A 523 30.01 15.78 -16.88
CA PHE A 523 31.37 15.75 -16.33
C PHE A 523 32.29 16.74 -17.05
N THR A 524 33.35 17.15 -16.39
CA THR A 524 34.38 18.02 -16.97
C THR A 524 35.65 17.22 -17.15
N PHE A 525 36.34 17.44 -18.26
CA PHE A 525 37.54 16.72 -18.64
C PHE A 525 38.76 17.66 -18.67
N PRO A 526 40.00 17.24 -18.21
CA PRO A 526 40.33 16.00 -17.54
C PRO A 526 40.07 16.06 -16.03
N GLY A 527 39.49 14.99 -15.52
CA GLY A 527 39.72 14.55 -14.15
C GLY A 527 39.00 15.24 -12.99
N SER A 528 38.01 16.10 -13.16
CA SER A 528 37.18 16.53 -12.05
C SER A 528 35.97 15.57 -11.85
N ASN A 529 35.80 15.10 -10.62
CA ASN A 529 34.65 14.33 -10.24
C ASN A 529 33.35 15.13 -10.52
N PRO A 530 32.41 14.64 -11.35
CA PRO A 530 31.31 15.47 -11.84
C PRO A 530 30.30 15.93 -10.78
N GLN A 531 30.37 15.47 -9.55
CA GLN A 531 29.25 15.66 -8.60
C GLN A 531 29.65 15.65 -7.12
N GLN A 532 30.73 16.31 -6.71
CA GLN A 532 30.79 16.82 -5.34
C GLN A 532 30.39 18.30 -5.37
N PRO A 533 29.25 18.70 -4.81
CA PRO A 533 29.02 20.11 -4.49
C PRO A 533 30.03 20.52 -3.41
N ASP A 534 30.73 21.66 -3.61
CA ASP A 534 31.51 22.36 -2.59
C ASP A 534 30.62 22.74 -1.38
#